data_a973629cba711d3d8362451b3966ce49
#
_entry.id   a973629cba711d3d8362451b3966ce49
#
_cell.length_a   1.000
_cell.length_b   1.000
_cell.length_c   1.000
_cell.angle_alpha   90.00
_cell.angle_beta   90.00
_cell.angle_gamma   90.00
#
_symmetry.space_group_name_H-M   'P 1'
#
loop_
_entity.id
_entity.type
_entity.pdbx_description
1 polymer ?
#
loop_
_entity_poly.entity_id
_entity_poly.type
_entity_poly.pdbx_seq_one_letter_code
_entity_poly.pdbx_strand_id
1 'polypeptide(L)'
;MRSIINNEYKCLICETPSHETHLQTHNIFYGNGREALSEKYGCWCYLCARHHIIGGNAVAVHFNKKLDKKLKAHAQKRFNEVYPDLNFTQIFGENHL
;
A
#
# COMPACT_ATOMS: atom_id res chain seq x y z
N MET A 1 9.79 -1.02 -9.80
CA MET A 1 10.49 -0.68 -8.53
C MET A 1 10.11 -1.64 -7.42
N ARG A 2 11.05 -2.03 -6.60
CA ARG A 2 10.74 -2.82 -5.41
C ARG A 2 9.86 -2.05 -4.44
N SER A 3 9.05 -2.78 -3.67
CA SER A 3 8.25 -2.15 -2.61
C SER A 3 9.17 -1.61 -1.50
N ILE A 4 8.87 -0.39 -1.05
CA ILE A 4 9.50 0.17 0.15
C ILE A 4 8.68 -0.17 1.41
N ILE A 5 7.54 -0.85 1.22
CA ILE A 5 6.57 -1.12 2.28
C ILE A 5 6.72 -2.54 2.83
N ASN A 6 6.73 -3.56 1.97
CA ASN A 6 7.04 -4.91 2.44
C ASN A 6 8.03 -5.62 1.50
N ASN A 7 9.10 -6.13 2.10
CA ASN A 7 10.20 -6.74 1.39
C ASN A 7 10.01 -8.24 1.15
N GLU A 8 9.06 -8.85 1.83
CA GLU A 8 8.80 -10.28 1.76
C GLU A 8 7.54 -10.56 0.96
N TYR A 9 7.55 -11.66 0.23
CA TYR A 9 6.41 -12.07 -0.59
C TYR A 9 5.34 -12.74 0.31
N LYS A 10 4.66 -11.88 1.06
CA LYS A 10 3.57 -12.27 1.98
C LYS A 10 2.57 -11.13 2.11
N CYS A 11 1.36 -11.45 2.53
CA CYS A 11 0.35 -10.41 2.80
C CYS A 11 0.84 -9.45 3.89
N LEU A 12 0.77 -8.16 3.63
CA LEU A 12 1.22 -7.15 4.59
C LEU A 12 0.41 -7.20 5.89
N ILE A 13 -0.87 -7.54 5.81
CA ILE A 13 -1.79 -7.48 6.96
C ILE A 13 -1.75 -8.77 7.79
N CYS A 14 -1.95 -9.93 7.15
CA CYS A 14 -2.01 -11.21 7.89
C CYS A 14 -0.73 -12.03 7.83
N GLU A 15 0.26 -11.55 7.07
CA GLU A 15 1.57 -12.18 6.92
C GLU A 15 1.55 -13.57 6.31
N THR A 16 0.43 -14.02 5.73
CA THR A 16 0.35 -15.29 5.05
C THR A 16 1.27 -15.29 3.83
N PRO A 17 2.19 -16.26 3.71
CA PRO A 17 3.17 -16.25 2.62
C PRO A 17 2.58 -16.72 1.29
N SER A 18 3.30 -16.45 0.21
CA SER A 18 2.88 -16.75 -1.15
C SER A 18 2.61 -18.22 -1.43
N HIS A 19 3.26 -19.13 -0.69
CA HIS A 19 3.05 -20.57 -0.88
C HIS A 19 1.76 -21.09 -0.23
N GLU A 20 1.10 -20.28 0.61
CA GLU A 20 -0.15 -20.64 1.27
C GLU A 20 -1.36 -19.91 0.73
N THR A 21 -1.15 -18.78 0.04
CA THR A 21 -2.25 -17.99 -0.52
C THR A 21 -1.79 -17.27 -1.77
N HIS A 22 -2.74 -16.98 -2.66
CA HIS A 22 -2.47 -16.11 -3.80
C HIS A 22 -2.34 -14.67 -3.31
N LEU A 23 -1.26 -14.00 -3.70
CA LEU A 23 -1.02 -12.61 -3.36
C LEU A 23 -1.26 -11.71 -4.55
N GLN A 24 -1.86 -10.56 -4.29
CA GLN A 24 -2.09 -9.51 -5.27
C GLN A 24 -1.26 -8.28 -4.89
N THR A 25 -0.78 -7.56 -5.88
CA THR A 25 -0.13 -6.27 -5.62
C THR A 25 -1.21 -5.20 -5.42
N HIS A 26 -1.00 -4.35 -4.43
CA HIS A 26 -1.90 -3.24 -4.12
C HIS A 26 -1.13 -1.93 -4.18
N ASN A 27 -1.49 -1.06 -5.10
CA ASN A 27 -0.95 0.30 -5.14
C ASN A 27 -1.62 1.10 -4.03
N ILE A 28 -0.84 1.49 -3.03
CA ILE A 28 -1.38 2.11 -1.82
C ILE A 28 -2.03 3.45 -2.12
N PHE A 29 -1.41 4.24 -2.98
CA PHE A 29 -2.01 5.49 -3.47
C PHE A 29 -2.58 5.24 -4.85
N TYR A 30 -3.85 5.56 -5.04
CA TYR A 30 -4.58 5.26 -6.26
C TYR A 30 -5.55 6.38 -6.62
N GLY A 31 -6.11 6.30 -7.83
CA GLY A 31 -6.97 7.33 -8.38
C GLY A 31 -6.17 8.51 -8.97
N ASN A 32 -6.67 9.10 -10.03
CA ASN A 32 -6.07 10.27 -10.68
C ASN A 32 -4.59 10.13 -11.04
N GLY A 33 -4.19 8.91 -11.49
CA GLY A 33 -2.80 8.63 -11.88
C GLY A 33 -1.87 8.28 -10.74
N ARG A 34 -2.36 8.19 -9.52
CA ARG A 34 -1.52 7.87 -8.35
C ARG A 34 -1.02 6.43 -8.34
N GLU A 35 -1.69 5.53 -9.06
CA GLU A 35 -1.22 4.15 -9.24
C GLU A 35 0.18 4.12 -9.85
N ALA A 36 0.39 4.90 -10.91
CA ALA A 36 1.70 4.99 -11.56
C ALA A 36 2.76 5.55 -10.61
N LEU A 37 2.40 6.54 -9.79
CA LEU A 37 3.30 7.11 -8.78
C LEU A 37 3.61 6.09 -7.68
N SER A 38 2.61 5.31 -7.24
CA SER A 38 2.83 4.24 -6.28
C SER A 38 3.85 3.22 -6.80
N GLU A 39 3.72 2.81 -8.05
CA GLU A 39 4.66 1.89 -8.68
C GLU A 39 6.05 2.50 -8.81
N LYS A 40 6.13 3.75 -9.24
CA LYS A 40 7.39 4.46 -9.45
C LYS A 40 8.22 4.57 -8.17
N TYR A 41 7.57 4.86 -7.05
CA TYR A 41 8.25 5.10 -5.77
C TYR A 41 8.23 3.90 -4.82
N GLY A 42 7.67 2.78 -5.26
CA GLY A 42 7.62 1.57 -4.43
C GLY A 42 6.56 1.61 -3.33
N CYS A 43 5.55 2.47 -3.45
CA CYS A 43 4.46 2.60 -2.47
C CYS A 43 3.35 1.59 -2.76
N TRP A 44 3.72 0.31 -2.81
CA TRP A 44 2.80 -0.79 -3.06
C TRP A 44 3.14 -1.95 -2.14
N CYS A 45 2.20 -2.84 -1.94
CA CYS A 45 2.38 -3.99 -1.09
C CYS A 45 1.69 -5.22 -1.64
N TYR A 46 1.98 -6.39 -1.05
CA TYR A 46 1.25 -7.61 -1.33
C TYR A 46 0.11 -7.75 -0.34
N LEU A 47 -1.06 -8.13 -0.84
CA LEU A 47 -2.23 -8.44 -0.03
C LEU A 47 -2.84 -9.75 -0.52
N CYS A 48 -3.29 -10.60 0.41
CA CYS A 48 -4.11 -11.74 0.02
C CYS A 48 -5.50 -11.26 -0.40
N ALA A 49 -6.25 -12.10 -1.12
CA ALA A 49 -7.55 -11.70 -1.64
C ALA A 49 -8.50 -11.21 -0.55
N ARG A 50 -8.47 -11.85 0.63
CA ARG A 50 -9.31 -11.47 1.77
C ARG A 50 -9.05 -10.03 2.23
N HIS A 51 -7.79 -9.64 2.36
CA HIS A 51 -7.42 -8.30 2.84
C HIS A 51 -7.39 -7.27 1.72
N HIS A 52 -7.41 -7.69 0.46
CA HIS A 52 -7.47 -6.78 -0.66
C HIS A 52 -8.92 -6.41 -1.01
N ILE A 53 -9.78 -7.40 -1.26
CA ILE A 53 -11.16 -7.16 -1.72
C ILE A 53 -12.19 -8.07 -1.03
N ILE A 54 -11.96 -9.39 -0.98
CA ILE A 54 -12.99 -10.39 -0.64
C ILE A 54 -13.51 -10.26 0.79
N GLY A 55 -12.69 -9.82 1.73
CA GLY A 55 -13.09 -9.66 3.13
C GLY A 55 -14.09 -8.55 3.41
N GLY A 56 -14.42 -7.74 2.40
CA GLY A 56 -15.39 -6.66 2.50
C GLY A 56 -14.96 -5.57 3.48
N ASN A 57 -15.94 -4.84 4.02
CA ASN A 57 -15.66 -3.69 4.88
C ASN A 57 -15.08 -4.03 6.26
N ALA A 58 -15.04 -5.31 6.62
CA ALA A 58 -14.47 -5.73 7.90
C ALA A 58 -12.95 -5.76 7.88
N VAL A 59 -12.33 -6.32 6.83
CA VAL A 59 -10.89 -6.59 6.80
C VAL A 59 -10.19 -6.28 5.47
N ALA A 60 -10.94 -5.95 4.42
CA ALA A 60 -10.35 -5.68 3.10
C ALA A 60 -10.06 -4.19 2.92
N VAL A 61 -8.84 -3.86 2.49
CA VAL A 61 -8.38 -2.47 2.34
C VAL A 61 -9.29 -1.65 1.44
N HIS A 62 -9.73 -2.20 0.30
CA HIS A 62 -10.58 -1.47 -0.64
C HIS A 62 -11.97 -1.10 -0.09
N PHE A 63 -12.44 -1.77 0.96
CA PHE A 63 -13.76 -1.54 1.52
C PHE A 63 -13.75 -1.04 2.97
N ASN A 64 -12.57 -0.95 3.58
CA ASN A 64 -12.43 -0.45 4.94
C ASN A 64 -11.63 0.85 4.91
N LYS A 65 -12.34 1.98 4.97
CA LYS A 65 -11.72 3.31 4.88
C LYS A 65 -10.70 3.56 5.98
N LYS A 66 -10.95 3.04 7.17
CA LYS A 66 -10.05 3.22 8.32
C LYS A 66 -8.74 2.47 8.11
N LEU A 67 -8.84 1.24 7.60
CA LEU A 67 -7.67 0.43 7.29
C LEU A 67 -6.87 1.04 6.14
N ASP A 68 -7.56 1.47 5.08
CA ASP A 68 -6.94 2.14 3.93
C ASP A 68 -6.19 3.40 4.37
N LYS A 69 -6.81 4.19 5.24
CA LYS A 69 -6.20 5.42 5.77
C LYS A 69 -4.95 5.12 6.59
N LYS A 70 -4.98 4.09 7.42
CA LYS A 70 -3.81 3.66 8.20
C LYS A 70 -2.67 3.21 7.29
N LEU A 71 -3.00 2.46 6.25
CA LEU A 71 -2.01 1.98 5.29
C LEU A 71 -1.37 3.15 4.53
N LYS A 72 -2.16 4.12 4.12
CA LYS A 72 -1.67 5.32 3.44
C LYS A 72 -0.76 6.16 4.34
N ALA A 73 -1.12 6.32 5.61
CA ALA A 73 -0.27 7.04 6.56
C ALA A 73 1.06 6.32 6.77
N HIS A 74 1.03 5.02 6.92
CA HIS A 74 2.23 4.19 7.05
C HIS A 74 3.12 4.32 5.82
N ALA A 75 2.53 4.24 4.64
CA ALA A 75 3.27 4.33 3.39
C ALA A 75 3.90 5.71 3.18
N GLN A 76 3.19 6.79 3.51
CA GLN A 76 3.75 8.12 3.42
C GLN A 76 4.91 8.31 4.39
N LYS A 77 4.78 7.81 5.61
CA LYS A 77 5.86 7.86 6.60
C LYS A 77 7.10 7.13 6.07
N ARG A 78 6.90 5.95 5.49
CA ARG A 78 7.99 5.18 4.89
C ARG A 78 8.61 5.91 3.69
N PHE A 79 7.78 6.52 2.85
CA PHE A 79 8.25 7.35 1.74
C PHE A 79 9.20 8.44 2.23
N ASN A 80 8.81 9.15 3.29
CA ASN A 80 9.62 10.22 3.84
C ASN A 80 10.96 9.73 4.40
N GLU A 81 11.00 8.51 4.91
CA GLU A 81 12.25 7.88 5.37
C GLU A 81 13.18 7.50 4.22
N VAL A 82 12.61 6.95 3.14
CA VAL A 82 13.37 6.45 1.99
C VAL A 82 13.81 7.60 1.07
N TYR A 83 12.96 8.61 0.93
CA TYR A 83 13.18 9.76 0.04
C TYR A 83 13.16 11.07 0.83
N PRO A 84 14.14 11.31 1.72
CA PRO A 84 14.09 12.48 2.61
C PRO A 84 14.15 13.82 1.87
N ASP A 85 14.66 13.83 0.65
CA ASP A 85 14.78 15.05 -0.16
C ASP A 85 13.57 15.32 -1.06
N LEU A 86 12.58 14.42 -1.07
CA LEU A 86 11.38 14.58 -1.88
C LEU A 86 10.18 15.01 -1.04
N ASN A 87 9.28 15.76 -1.66
CA ASN A 87 8.05 16.23 -1.01
C ASN A 87 6.88 15.35 -1.44
N PHE A 88 6.42 14.48 -0.55
CA PHE A 88 5.32 13.56 -0.82
C PHE A 88 4.04 14.30 -1.29
N THR A 89 3.66 15.33 -0.56
CA THR A 89 2.43 16.07 -0.84
C THR A 89 2.47 16.72 -2.22
N GLN A 90 3.63 17.24 -2.61
CA GLN A 90 3.79 17.84 -3.93
C GLN A 90 3.70 16.80 -5.05
N ILE A 91 4.28 15.62 -4.83
CA ILE A 91 4.31 14.54 -5.83
C ILE A 91 2.95 13.87 -5.97
N PHE A 92 2.32 13.49 -4.86
CA PHE A 92 1.07 12.74 -4.85
C PHE A 92 -0.18 13.61 -4.83
N GLY A 93 -0.05 14.89 -4.47
CA GLY A 93 -1.18 15.80 -4.43
C GLY A 93 -2.10 15.63 -3.23
N GLU A 94 -1.66 14.89 -2.22
CA GLU A 94 -2.43 14.66 -0.99
C GLU A 94 -1.50 14.40 0.18
N ASN A 95 -2.02 14.53 1.40
CA ASN A 95 -1.27 14.32 2.63
C ASN A 95 -2.06 13.39 3.56
N HIS A 96 -1.41 12.35 4.07
CA HIS A 96 -2.01 11.33 4.92
C HIS A 96 -1.44 11.31 6.35
N LEU A 97 -0.62 12.28 6.68
CA LEU A 97 -0.04 12.42 8.03
C LEU A 97 -0.70 13.51 8.84
#